data_c16c3db594bef2faf4872e4b69a21fba
#
_entry.id   c16c3db594bef2faf4872e4b69a21fba
#
_cell.length_a   1.000
_cell.length_b   1.000
_cell.length_c   1.000
_cell.angle_alpha   90.00
_cell.angle_beta   90.00
_cell.angle_gamma   90.00
#
_symmetry.space_group_name_H-M   'P 1'
#
loop_
_entity.id
_entity.type
_entity.pdbx_description
1 polymer ?
#
loop_
_entity_poly.entity_id
_entity_poly.type
_entity_poly.pdbx_seq_one_letter_code
_entity_poly.pdbx_strand_id
1 'polypeptide(L)'
;MEILWKNKKKDHQIERVRMNTDWVDEIYSVLGRVPKNELEQKNIALLTEYLQQLPMDRKKAAGENMLNDIPEMPLHDTIAYRFAEYLLARLRSHQTVKEYIDLTKTGDTLRLLETVRFVEQNQNKEACYVREFSVRHFQDSKYFESVEHQVTGIFRKFYEGFWGMEGDEILAEYGIYHTPNYVYFKGNAGIMLGGEMIHLDKFHQGIGLSGEDISDVRFVELSKIKKVLTIENLTTFFRWKEQDCLIIYLGGYHNSVRRRLLKEIAQALPDVQYWHFGDIDAGGFAILRDLQNKTGIPFQAYHMDLDTIIQYEKYGKKLSGNDRKRLEALAAESPQWRETIQYMLEHDVKIEQECIRQTAEE
;
A
#
# COMPACT_ATOMS: atom_id res chain seq x y z
N MET A 1 38.50 -35.82 -4.99
CA MET A 1 37.13 -36.40 -5.00
C MET A 1 37.25 -37.88 -4.81
N GLU A 2 36.62 -38.45 -3.79
CA GLU A 2 36.60 -39.91 -3.52
C GLU A 2 35.18 -40.41 -3.82
N ILE A 3 35.12 -41.52 -4.63
CA ILE A 3 33.85 -42.17 -4.96
C ILE A 3 33.73 -43.44 -4.12
N LEU A 4 32.70 -43.49 -3.29
CA LEU A 4 32.36 -44.68 -2.54
C LEU A 4 31.27 -45.46 -3.29
N TRP A 5 31.55 -46.72 -3.57
CA TRP A 5 30.68 -47.60 -4.32
C TRP A 5 29.77 -48.40 -3.38
N LYS A 6 28.51 -48.63 -3.81
CA LYS A 6 27.53 -49.38 -3.02
C LYS A 6 27.97 -50.84 -2.73
N ASN A 7 28.81 -51.37 -3.56
CA ASN A 7 29.36 -52.71 -3.35
C ASN A 7 30.86 -52.77 -3.64
N LYS A 8 31.54 -53.81 -3.15
CA LYS A 8 32.98 -54.00 -3.34
C LYS A 8 33.39 -54.28 -4.82
N LYS A 9 32.45 -54.65 -5.69
CA LYS A 9 32.71 -55.01 -7.10
C LYS A 9 32.68 -53.77 -8.03
N LYS A 10 32.43 -52.59 -7.52
CA LYS A 10 32.38 -51.31 -8.30
C LYS A 10 31.48 -51.40 -9.55
N ASP A 11 30.29 -51.97 -9.39
CA ASP A 11 29.33 -52.26 -10.47
C ASP A 11 28.55 -51.04 -10.96
N HIS A 12 29.22 -49.88 -11.01
CA HIS A 12 28.69 -48.58 -11.46
C HIS A 12 27.58 -47.96 -10.56
N GLN A 13 27.28 -48.47 -9.38
CA GLN A 13 26.38 -47.88 -8.42
C GLN A 13 27.17 -47.05 -7.39
N ILE A 14 27.18 -45.75 -7.55
CA ILE A 14 27.79 -44.82 -6.61
C ILE A 14 26.90 -44.71 -5.36
N GLU A 15 27.44 -45.06 -4.20
CA GLU A 15 26.73 -44.89 -2.90
C GLU A 15 26.89 -43.44 -2.40
N ARG A 16 28.11 -42.91 -2.51
CA ARG A 16 28.44 -41.62 -1.96
C ARG A 16 29.65 -41.00 -2.71
N VAL A 17 29.61 -39.70 -2.85
CA VAL A 17 30.77 -38.92 -3.32
C VAL A 17 31.26 -38.08 -2.18
N ARG A 18 32.53 -38.19 -1.80
CA ARG A 18 33.19 -37.32 -0.82
C ARG A 18 34.06 -36.33 -1.56
N MET A 19 33.94 -35.06 -1.23
CA MET A 19 34.90 -34.05 -1.68
C MET A 19 35.83 -33.70 -0.52
N ASN A 20 37.12 -33.57 -0.83
CA ASN A 20 38.08 -33.05 0.14
C ASN A 20 37.85 -31.55 0.26
N THR A 21 37.62 -31.08 1.48
CA THR A 21 37.35 -29.66 1.80
C THR A 21 38.58 -28.79 1.53
N ASP A 22 39.81 -29.36 1.50
CA ASP A 22 41.03 -28.62 1.20
C ASP A 22 41.09 -28.12 -0.25
N TRP A 23 40.25 -28.66 -1.14
CA TRP A 23 40.18 -28.34 -2.57
C TRP A 23 38.92 -27.60 -2.97
N VAL A 24 38.24 -27.01 -1.99
CA VAL A 24 36.95 -26.33 -2.24
C VAL A 24 37.15 -25.16 -3.20
N ASP A 25 38.15 -24.35 -3.01
CA ASP A 25 38.43 -23.17 -3.81
C ASP A 25 38.75 -23.52 -5.29
N GLU A 26 39.57 -24.58 -5.52
CA GLU A 26 39.87 -25.08 -6.86
C GLU A 26 38.61 -25.64 -7.54
N ILE A 27 37.73 -26.31 -6.78
CA ILE A 27 36.45 -26.82 -7.32
C ILE A 27 35.57 -25.66 -7.74
N TYR A 28 35.43 -24.61 -6.92
CA TYR A 28 34.67 -23.42 -7.28
C TYR A 28 35.25 -22.70 -8.49
N SER A 29 36.60 -22.61 -8.58
CA SER A 29 37.31 -22.06 -9.72
C SER A 29 37.02 -22.83 -11.02
N VAL A 30 37.09 -24.16 -10.97
CA VAL A 30 36.80 -25.03 -12.14
C VAL A 30 35.33 -24.92 -12.57
N LEU A 31 34.41 -24.74 -11.62
CA LEU A 31 32.99 -24.57 -11.88
C LEU A 31 32.62 -23.14 -12.33
N GLY A 32 33.56 -22.20 -12.34
CA GLY A 32 33.32 -20.80 -12.63
C GLY A 32 32.34 -20.16 -11.64
N ARG A 33 32.31 -20.64 -10.40
CA ARG A 33 31.42 -20.14 -9.35
C ARG A 33 32.20 -19.52 -8.19
N VAL A 34 31.60 -18.55 -7.53
CA VAL A 34 32.16 -17.92 -6.34
C VAL A 34 31.60 -18.61 -5.08
N PRO A 35 32.42 -18.92 -4.07
CA PRO A 35 31.95 -19.47 -2.81
C PRO A 35 30.90 -18.59 -2.14
N LYS A 36 29.88 -19.22 -1.51
CA LYS A 36 28.81 -18.48 -0.85
C LYS A 36 29.31 -17.50 0.20
N ASN A 37 30.30 -17.90 1.00
CA ASN A 37 30.89 -17.03 2.01
C ASN A 37 31.53 -15.76 1.41
N GLU A 38 32.20 -15.89 0.28
CA GLU A 38 32.81 -14.75 -0.41
C GLU A 38 31.73 -13.80 -0.95
N LEU A 39 30.64 -14.34 -1.51
CA LEU A 39 29.50 -13.54 -1.93
C LEU A 39 28.83 -12.83 -0.76
N GLU A 40 28.64 -13.52 0.38
CA GLU A 40 28.12 -12.89 1.61
C GLU A 40 29.03 -11.76 2.09
N GLN A 41 30.36 -11.97 2.15
CA GLN A 41 31.31 -10.92 2.57
C GLN A 41 31.32 -9.71 1.64
N LYS A 42 31.24 -9.92 0.34
CA LYS A 42 31.13 -8.82 -0.64
C LYS A 42 29.86 -7.98 -0.40
N ASN A 43 28.72 -8.65 -0.19
CA ASN A 43 27.47 -7.95 0.08
C ASN A 43 27.45 -7.29 1.47
N ILE A 44 28.07 -7.89 2.50
CA ILE A 44 28.25 -7.27 3.82
C ILE A 44 29.07 -5.98 3.70
N ALA A 45 30.19 -6.00 2.97
CA ALA A 45 31.02 -4.81 2.75
C ALA A 45 30.23 -3.71 2.03
N LEU A 46 29.54 -4.06 0.94
CA LEU A 46 28.69 -3.16 0.16
C LEU A 46 27.59 -2.51 1.02
N LEU A 47 26.84 -3.29 1.79
CA LEU A 47 25.77 -2.78 2.65
C LEU A 47 26.32 -1.90 3.79
N THR A 48 27.49 -2.25 4.32
CA THR A 48 28.17 -1.44 5.36
C THR A 48 28.59 -0.08 4.79
N GLU A 49 29.16 -0.07 3.59
CA GLU A 49 29.55 1.16 2.89
C GLU A 49 28.32 2.01 2.55
N TYR A 50 27.25 1.39 2.03
CA TYR A 50 25.99 2.06 1.74
C TYR A 50 25.42 2.78 2.97
N LEU A 51 25.35 2.09 4.11
CA LEU A 51 24.87 2.67 5.37
C LEU A 51 25.73 3.84 5.86
N GLN A 52 27.06 3.79 5.65
CA GLN A 52 27.98 4.87 5.99
C GLN A 52 27.84 6.10 5.08
N GLN A 53 27.45 5.90 3.81
CA GLN A 53 27.29 6.98 2.83
C GLN A 53 25.93 7.67 2.92
N LEU A 54 24.96 7.09 3.63
CA LEU A 54 23.68 7.76 3.85
C LEU A 54 23.89 9.05 4.65
N PRO A 55 23.41 10.21 4.17
CA PRO A 55 23.66 11.50 4.80
C PRO A 55 23.08 11.53 6.21
N MET A 56 23.92 11.82 7.21
CA MET A 56 23.51 11.93 8.62
C MET A 56 22.68 13.17 8.96
N ASP A 57 22.54 14.13 8.04
CA ASP A 57 21.90 15.41 8.31
C ASP A 57 20.73 15.70 7.38
N ARG A 58 19.50 15.51 7.87
CA ARG A 58 18.30 16.13 7.33
C ARG A 58 17.69 17.14 8.29
N LYS A 59 18.50 18.07 8.80
CA LYS A 59 18.01 19.23 9.59
C LYS A 59 17.66 20.45 8.76
N LYS A 60 17.69 20.41 7.41
CA LYS A 60 17.44 21.58 6.56
C LYS A 60 16.72 21.26 5.26
N ALA A 61 15.48 20.84 5.32
CA ALA A 61 14.55 20.94 4.18
C ALA A 61 13.09 20.92 4.66
N ALA A 62 12.79 21.54 5.80
CA ALA A 62 11.42 21.85 6.18
C ALA A 62 11.03 23.16 5.50
N GLY A 63 10.60 23.09 4.24
CA GLY A 63 9.73 24.09 3.63
C GLY A 63 8.30 23.76 4.03
N GLU A 64 7.57 24.76 4.50
CA GLU A 64 6.18 24.71 4.89
C GLU A 64 5.26 24.25 3.74
N ASN A 65 5.12 22.95 3.56
CA ASN A 65 4.05 22.36 2.74
C ASN A 65 3.46 21.15 3.49
N MET A 66 2.43 21.42 4.25
CA MET A 66 1.56 20.44 4.95
C MET A 66 0.71 19.65 3.92
N LEU A 67 1.30 18.86 3.05
CA LEU A 67 0.54 18.08 2.05
C LEU A 67 0.58 16.58 2.31
N ASN A 68 1.47 16.07 3.15
CA ASN A 68 1.57 14.65 3.42
C ASN A 68 1.49 14.37 4.93
N ASP A 69 0.55 13.51 5.31
CA ASP A 69 0.33 13.08 6.70
C ASP A 69 1.36 12.02 7.19
N ILE A 70 2.37 11.68 6.37
CA ILE A 70 3.46 10.80 6.79
C ILE A 70 4.51 11.66 7.50
N PRO A 71 4.79 11.43 8.79
CA PRO A 71 5.79 12.22 9.52
C PRO A 71 7.17 12.06 8.89
N GLU A 72 7.95 13.15 8.84
CA GLU A 72 9.36 13.09 8.48
C GLU A 72 10.09 12.17 9.47
N MET A 73 10.59 11.04 8.95
CA MET A 73 11.30 10.07 9.77
C MET A 73 12.77 10.46 9.93
N PRO A 74 13.37 10.31 11.12
CA PRO A 74 14.82 10.38 11.29
C PRO A 74 15.52 9.42 10.33
N LEU A 75 16.77 9.71 9.94
CA LEU A 75 17.52 8.88 8.98
C LEU A 75 17.52 7.39 9.35
N HIS A 76 17.71 7.07 10.62
CA HIS A 76 17.70 5.71 11.15
C HIS A 76 16.32 5.03 11.07
N ASP A 77 15.27 5.81 10.80
CA ASP A 77 13.91 5.33 10.65
C ASP A 77 13.46 5.22 9.18
N THR A 78 14.28 5.67 8.22
CA THR A 78 13.95 5.53 6.80
C THR A 78 13.85 4.05 6.40
N ILE A 79 12.94 3.75 5.49
CA ILE A 79 12.72 2.37 4.99
C ILE A 79 13.98 1.84 4.32
N ALA A 80 14.67 2.69 3.54
CA ALA A 80 15.94 2.33 2.91
C ALA A 80 17.01 1.93 3.94
N TYR A 81 17.14 2.68 5.03
CA TYR A 81 18.07 2.36 6.14
C TYR A 81 17.67 1.04 6.81
N ARG A 82 16.43 0.91 7.27
CA ARG A 82 15.91 -0.31 7.92
C ARG A 82 16.07 -1.54 7.06
N PHE A 83 15.80 -1.42 5.76
CA PHE A 83 15.97 -2.52 4.82
C PHE A 83 17.45 -2.93 4.65
N ALA A 84 18.36 -1.97 4.51
CA ALA A 84 19.79 -2.25 4.42
C ALA A 84 20.34 -2.91 5.70
N GLU A 85 19.95 -2.41 6.88
CA GLU A 85 20.30 -3.03 8.17
C GLU A 85 19.75 -4.45 8.30
N TYR A 86 18.50 -4.67 7.88
CA TYR A 86 17.90 -5.99 7.90
C TYR A 86 18.67 -7.00 7.02
N LEU A 87 19.05 -6.60 5.80
CA LEU A 87 19.86 -7.44 4.92
C LEU A 87 21.23 -7.72 5.54
N LEU A 88 21.87 -6.71 6.10
CA LEU A 88 23.19 -6.81 6.76
C LEU A 88 23.14 -7.76 7.97
N ALA A 89 22.12 -7.63 8.82
CA ALA A 89 21.94 -8.51 9.98
C ALA A 89 21.74 -9.98 9.57
N ARG A 90 20.92 -10.23 8.54
CA ARG A 90 20.70 -11.60 8.02
C ARG A 90 21.96 -12.20 7.44
N LEU A 91 22.73 -11.45 6.63
CA LEU A 91 23.98 -11.94 6.05
C LEU A 91 25.03 -12.22 7.14
N ARG A 92 25.18 -11.39 8.15
CA ARG A 92 26.07 -11.64 9.30
C ARG A 92 25.68 -12.88 10.10
N SER A 93 24.40 -13.22 10.10
CA SER A 93 23.86 -14.42 10.75
C SER A 93 23.75 -15.62 9.78
N HIS A 94 24.35 -15.57 8.58
CA HIS A 94 24.28 -16.58 7.54
C HIS A 94 22.86 -17.01 7.13
N GLN A 95 21.87 -16.13 7.34
CA GLN A 95 20.49 -16.33 6.93
C GLN A 95 20.29 -15.99 5.45
N THR A 96 19.29 -16.60 4.82
CA THR A 96 18.99 -16.33 3.42
C THR A 96 18.38 -14.95 3.20
N VAL A 97 18.77 -14.28 2.12
CA VAL A 97 18.23 -13.01 1.65
C VAL A 97 17.70 -13.10 0.20
N LYS A 98 17.56 -14.35 -0.31
CA LYS A 98 17.15 -14.62 -1.70
C LYS A 98 15.80 -14.04 -2.09
N GLU A 99 14.94 -13.79 -1.12
CA GLU A 99 13.64 -13.16 -1.33
C GLU A 99 13.75 -11.67 -1.77
N TYR A 100 14.94 -11.06 -1.53
CA TYR A 100 15.17 -9.65 -1.85
C TYR A 100 16.30 -9.44 -2.85
N ILE A 101 17.40 -10.17 -2.72
CA ILE A 101 18.61 -9.94 -3.51
C ILE A 101 19.27 -11.24 -3.98
N ASP A 102 19.91 -11.14 -5.16
CA ASP A 102 20.84 -12.15 -5.65
C ASP A 102 22.27 -11.73 -5.28
N LEU A 103 22.92 -12.52 -4.42
CA LEU A 103 24.26 -12.22 -3.91
C LEU A 103 25.33 -12.11 -5.01
N THR A 104 25.08 -12.71 -6.18
CA THR A 104 26.00 -12.62 -7.33
C THR A 104 25.89 -11.28 -8.06
N LYS A 105 24.85 -10.49 -7.80
CA LYS A 105 24.52 -9.26 -8.52
C LYS A 105 24.53 -8.05 -7.60
N THR A 106 25.72 -7.71 -7.11
CA THR A 106 25.89 -6.60 -6.17
C THR A 106 25.41 -5.25 -6.71
N GLY A 107 25.53 -5.02 -8.03
CA GLY A 107 25.00 -3.82 -8.68
C GLY A 107 23.47 -3.72 -8.59
N ASP A 108 22.74 -4.84 -8.74
CA ASP A 108 21.28 -4.87 -8.62
C ASP A 108 20.85 -4.60 -7.16
N THR A 109 21.64 -5.09 -6.19
CA THR A 109 21.42 -4.82 -4.77
C THR A 109 21.49 -3.31 -4.46
N LEU A 110 22.54 -2.63 -4.91
CA LEU A 110 22.66 -1.18 -4.76
C LEU A 110 21.52 -0.44 -5.46
N ARG A 111 21.21 -0.84 -6.69
CA ARG A 111 20.15 -0.22 -7.47
C ARG A 111 18.78 -0.34 -6.79
N LEU A 112 18.51 -1.49 -6.16
CA LEU A 112 17.28 -1.68 -5.38
C LEU A 112 17.23 -0.77 -4.15
N LEU A 113 18.32 -0.69 -3.38
CA LEU A 113 18.41 0.20 -2.21
C LEU A 113 18.22 1.67 -2.59
N GLU A 114 18.87 2.11 -3.68
CA GLU A 114 18.69 3.46 -4.23
C GLU A 114 17.24 3.70 -4.70
N THR A 115 16.60 2.66 -5.28
CA THR A 115 15.20 2.78 -5.69
C THR A 115 14.29 3.03 -4.50
N VAL A 116 14.46 2.28 -3.40
CA VAL A 116 13.70 2.50 -2.15
C VAL A 116 13.95 3.93 -1.64
N ARG A 117 15.20 4.38 -1.61
CA ARG A 117 15.56 5.73 -1.18
C ARG A 117 14.96 6.83 -2.06
N PHE A 118 14.96 6.65 -3.38
CA PHE A 118 14.38 7.64 -4.30
C PHE A 118 12.87 7.75 -4.15
N VAL A 119 12.16 6.64 -3.92
CA VAL A 119 10.72 6.67 -3.61
C VAL A 119 10.47 7.47 -2.33
N GLU A 120 11.19 7.20 -1.24
CA GLU A 120 11.05 7.97 0.00
C GLU A 120 11.33 9.47 -0.21
N GLN A 121 12.34 9.81 -1.00
CA GLN A 121 12.69 11.19 -1.31
C GLN A 121 11.69 11.92 -2.21
N ASN A 122 10.77 11.20 -2.85
CA ASN A 122 9.74 11.80 -3.68
C ASN A 122 8.54 12.34 -2.88
N GLN A 123 8.43 12.01 -1.60
CA GLN A 123 7.30 12.35 -0.73
C GLN A 123 6.92 13.85 -0.75
N ASN A 124 7.92 14.74 -0.79
CA ASN A 124 7.73 16.19 -0.77
C ASN A 124 8.04 16.85 -2.12
N LYS A 125 8.02 16.07 -3.20
CA LYS A 125 8.22 16.58 -4.56
C LYS A 125 6.90 16.68 -5.32
N GLU A 126 6.94 17.34 -6.45
CA GLU A 126 5.84 17.35 -7.39
C GLU A 126 5.46 15.92 -7.82
N ALA A 127 4.17 15.66 -7.91
CA ALA A 127 3.64 14.38 -8.34
C ALA A 127 4.16 14.01 -9.74
N CYS A 128 4.46 12.74 -9.96
CA CYS A 128 4.96 12.26 -11.24
C CYS A 128 4.39 10.87 -11.57
N TYR A 129 4.47 10.52 -12.86
CA TYR A 129 4.09 9.18 -13.29
C TYR A 129 5.24 8.18 -13.12
N VAL A 130 4.90 6.90 -12.92
CA VAL A 130 5.83 5.79 -12.74
C VAL A 130 6.97 5.80 -13.78
N ARG A 131 6.65 6.03 -15.05
CA ARG A 131 7.66 6.09 -16.13
C ARG A 131 8.52 7.34 -16.07
N GLU A 132 7.98 8.46 -15.68
CA GLU A 132 8.74 9.72 -15.47
C GLU A 132 9.72 9.56 -14.30
N PHE A 133 9.24 8.99 -13.19
CA PHE A 133 10.07 8.65 -12.05
C PHE A 133 11.22 7.73 -12.46
N SER A 134 10.92 6.69 -13.25
CA SER A 134 11.90 5.72 -13.75
C SER A 134 12.96 6.39 -14.64
N VAL A 135 12.55 7.21 -15.60
CA VAL A 135 13.49 7.95 -16.47
C VAL A 135 14.35 8.92 -15.65
N ARG A 136 13.74 9.68 -14.73
CA ARG A 136 14.42 10.69 -13.91
C ARG A 136 15.57 10.10 -13.08
N HIS A 137 15.38 8.89 -12.52
CA HIS A 137 16.34 8.30 -11.60
C HIS A 137 17.24 7.23 -12.23
N PHE A 138 16.77 6.56 -13.29
CA PHE A 138 17.46 5.39 -13.83
C PHE A 138 17.77 5.48 -15.33
N GLN A 139 17.30 6.52 -16.01
CA GLN A 139 17.42 6.71 -17.48
C GLN A 139 16.82 5.54 -18.28
N ASP A 140 15.87 4.82 -17.67
CA ASP A 140 15.17 3.66 -18.23
C ASP A 140 13.69 3.74 -17.81
N SER A 141 12.81 3.92 -18.79
CA SER A 141 11.38 4.10 -18.55
C SER A 141 10.65 2.88 -17.97
N LYS A 142 11.26 1.70 -18.06
CA LYS A 142 10.64 0.43 -17.63
C LYS A 142 11.28 -0.18 -16.38
N TYR A 143 12.41 0.33 -15.94
CA TYR A 143 13.13 -0.27 -14.82
C TYR A 143 12.27 -0.29 -13.55
N PHE A 144 11.67 0.85 -13.19
CA PHE A 144 10.88 0.93 -11.96
C PHE A 144 9.66 0.01 -12.00
N GLU A 145 8.94 -0.07 -13.12
CA GLU A 145 7.84 -1.03 -13.32
C GLU A 145 8.29 -2.48 -13.04
N SER A 146 9.53 -2.83 -13.42
CA SER A 146 10.05 -4.20 -13.22
C SER A 146 10.37 -4.56 -11.77
N VAL A 147 10.61 -3.57 -10.90
CA VAL A 147 10.96 -3.76 -9.48
C VAL A 147 9.88 -3.23 -8.52
N GLU A 148 8.83 -2.64 -9.03
CA GLU A 148 7.77 -1.98 -8.28
C GLU A 148 7.15 -2.86 -7.19
N HIS A 149 6.74 -4.08 -7.56
CA HIS A 149 6.17 -5.04 -6.61
C HIS A 149 7.14 -5.37 -5.48
N GLN A 150 8.43 -5.48 -5.79
CA GLN A 150 9.48 -5.75 -4.80
C GLN A 150 9.67 -4.53 -3.88
N VAL A 151 9.72 -3.34 -4.44
CA VAL A 151 9.86 -2.07 -3.69
C VAL A 151 8.66 -1.86 -2.77
N THR A 152 7.44 -1.95 -3.27
CA THR A 152 6.23 -1.78 -2.46
C THR A 152 6.08 -2.86 -1.39
N GLY A 153 6.55 -4.09 -1.66
CA GLY A 153 6.67 -5.15 -0.65
C GLY A 153 7.65 -4.82 0.48
N ILE A 154 8.78 -4.16 0.17
CA ILE A 154 9.73 -3.64 1.17
C ILE A 154 9.05 -2.55 2.01
N PHE A 155 8.39 -1.58 1.39
CA PHE A 155 7.66 -0.52 2.08
C PHE A 155 6.63 -1.08 3.06
N ARG A 156 5.80 -2.03 2.61
CA ARG A 156 4.78 -2.69 3.44
C ARG A 156 5.38 -3.44 4.63
N LYS A 157 6.56 -4.03 4.48
CA LYS A 157 7.25 -4.75 5.55
C LYS A 157 7.87 -3.84 6.60
N PHE A 158 8.43 -2.72 6.21
CA PHE A 158 9.21 -1.85 7.09
C PHE A 158 8.46 -0.63 7.62
N TYR A 159 7.21 -0.43 7.20
CA TYR A 159 6.34 0.61 7.72
C TYR A 159 4.93 0.07 7.98
N GLU A 160 4.55 -0.02 9.25
CA GLU A 160 3.25 -0.58 9.67
C GLU A 160 2.05 0.16 9.08
N GLY A 161 2.17 1.47 8.83
CA GLY A 161 1.12 2.28 8.20
C GLY A 161 0.74 1.86 6.79
N PHE A 162 1.54 1.02 6.13
CA PHE A 162 1.24 0.46 4.80
C PHE A 162 0.65 -0.96 4.84
N TRP A 163 0.35 -1.43 6.03
CA TRP A 163 -0.21 -2.76 6.17
C TRP A 163 -1.62 -2.85 5.58
N GLY A 164 -1.82 -3.72 4.61
CA GLY A 164 -3.08 -3.88 3.87
C GLY A 164 -3.23 -2.99 2.64
N MET A 165 -2.31 -2.04 2.41
CA MET A 165 -2.32 -1.20 1.20
C MET A 165 -1.79 -1.96 -0.02
N GLU A 166 -2.37 -1.70 -1.18
CA GLU A 166 -1.83 -2.17 -2.45
C GLU A 166 -0.60 -1.35 -2.90
N GLY A 167 0.14 -1.87 -3.89
CA GLY A 167 1.36 -1.21 -4.35
C GLY A 167 1.13 0.22 -4.84
N ASP A 168 0.10 0.41 -5.65
CA ASP A 168 -0.28 1.72 -6.20
C ASP A 168 -0.66 2.73 -5.12
N GLU A 169 -1.31 2.26 -4.04
CA GLU A 169 -1.70 3.09 -2.91
C GLU A 169 -0.47 3.55 -2.13
N ILE A 170 0.52 2.65 -1.94
CA ILE A 170 1.79 2.99 -1.30
C ILE A 170 2.55 4.03 -2.13
N LEU A 171 2.66 3.82 -3.45
CA LEU A 171 3.34 4.77 -4.34
C LEU A 171 2.66 6.13 -4.37
N ALA A 172 1.33 6.15 -4.33
CA ALA A 172 0.54 7.38 -4.29
C ALA A 172 0.83 8.23 -3.03
N GLU A 173 1.17 7.63 -1.88
CA GLU A 173 1.61 8.35 -0.69
C GLU A 173 2.93 9.12 -0.92
N TYR A 174 3.74 8.65 -1.88
CA TYR A 174 4.98 9.30 -2.30
C TYR A 174 4.83 10.14 -3.56
N GLY A 175 3.59 10.38 -4.02
CA GLY A 175 3.31 11.20 -5.21
C GLY A 175 3.69 10.53 -6.53
N ILE A 176 3.79 9.20 -6.57
CA ILE A 176 4.11 8.42 -7.79
C ILE A 176 2.85 7.68 -8.24
N TYR A 177 2.41 7.91 -9.48
CA TYR A 177 1.15 7.41 -10.02
C TYR A 177 1.34 6.67 -11.34
N HIS A 178 0.53 5.63 -11.59
CA HIS A 178 0.46 4.98 -12.91
C HIS A 178 -0.32 5.81 -13.93
N THR A 179 -1.39 6.43 -13.47
CA THR A 179 -2.31 7.25 -14.27
C THR A 179 -2.70 8.49 -13.47
N PRO A 180 -3.25 9.52 -14.11
CA PRO A 180 -3.79 10.65 -13.38
C PRO A 180 -4.74 10.20 -12.29
N ASN A 181 -4.57 10.76 -11.11
CA ASN A 181 -5.40 10.43 -9.96
C ASN A 181 -6.72 11.19 -10.06
N TYR A 182 -7.76 10.52 -10.56
CA TYR A 182 -9.10 11.08 -10.62
C TYR A 182 -9.85 10.83 -9.31
N VAL A 183 -10.57 11.87 -8.87
CA VAL A 183 -11.57 11.76 -7.81
C VAL A 183 -12.94 11.82 -8.45
N TYR A 184 -13.74 10.75 -8.26
CA TYR A 184 -15.11 10.71 -8.75
C TYR A 184 -16.06 11.12 -7.63
N PHE A 185 -17.05 11.97 -7.97
CA PHE A 185 -18.08 12.38 -7.04
C PHE A 185 -19.39 12.72 -7.76
N LYS A 186 -20.48 12.66 -7.04
CA LYS A 186 -21.84 12.93 -7.51
C LYS A 186 -22.74 13.35 -6.35
N GLY A 187 -23.86 13.96 -6.65
CA GLY A 187 -24.85 14.36 -5.64
C GLY A 187 -25.61 15.61 -6.02
N ASN A 188 -26.39 16.10 -5.08
CA ASN A 188 -27.22 17.30 -5.29
C ASN A 188 -26.49 18.55 -4.77
N ALA A 189 -25.35 18.86 -5.37
CA ALA A 189 -24.51 20.01 -5.06
C ALA A 189 -24.06 20.72 -6.33
N GLY A 190 -23.50 21.90 -6.21
CA GLY A 190 -22.76 22.60 -7.26
C GLY A 190 -21.26 22.63 -6.94
N ILE A 191 -20.45 22.80 -7.97
CA ILE A 191 -19.03 23.13 -7.84
C ILE A 191 -18.71 24.36 -8.69
N MET A 192 -17.78 25.18 -8.22
CA MET A 192 -17.13 26.23 -8.99
C MET A 192 -15.79 25.72 -9.48
N LEU A 193 -15.53 25.78 -10.79
CA LEU A 193 -14.26 25.40 -11.41
C LEU A 193 -13.96 26.42 -12.54
N GLY A 194 -12.79 27.06 -12.52
CA GLY A 194 -12.41 28.07 -13.52
C GLY A 194 -13.33 29.27 -13.57
N GLY A 195 -14.07 29.58 -12.51
CA GLY A 195 -15.06 30.65 -12.46
C GLY A 195 -16.46 30.27 -12.94
N GLU A 196 -16.63 29.06 -13.46
CA GLU A 196 -17.91 28.53 -13.95
C GLU A 196 -18.58 27.64 -12.91
N MET A 197 -19.92 27.68 -12.86
CA MET A 197 -20.71 26.82 -11.99
C MET A 197 -21.15 25.56 -12.70
N ILE A 198 -20.87 24.42 -12.09
CA ILE A 198 -21.23 23.09 -12.59
C ILE A 198 -22.17 22.43 -11.58
N HIS A 199 -23.38 22.07 -12.03
CA HIS A 199 -24.38 21.39 -11.21
C HIS A 199 -24.19 19.87 -11.29
N LEU A 200 -23.84 19.21 -10.18
CA LEU A 200 -23.55 17.79 -10.13
C LEU A 200 -24.77 16.89 -10.35
N ASP A 201 -25.96 17.39 -10.01
CA ASP A 201 -27.24 16.68 -10.22
C ASP A 201 -27.58 16.39 -11.70
N LYS A 202 -26.89 17.06 -12.63
CA LYS A 202 -27.00 16.81 -14.08
C LYS A 202 -26.23 15.58 -14.56
N PHE A 203 -25.32 15.05 -13.72
CA PHE A 203 -24.46 13.93 -14.08
C PHE A 203 -24.94 12.65 -13.35
N HIS A 204 -25.75 11.83 -14.00
CA HIS A 204 -26.33 10.63 -13.40
C HIS A 204 -25.30 9.63 -12.84
N GLN A 205 -24.12 9.56 -13.44
CA GLN A 205 -23.03 8.69 -13.01
C GLN A 205 -21.95 9.45 -12.21
N GLY A 206 -22.10 10.77 -12.05
CA GLY A 206 -21.11 11.63 -11.44
C GLY A 206 -20.07 12.12 -12.44
N ILE A 207 -19.10 12.88 -11.93
CA ILE A 207 -17.95 13.38 -12.69
C ILE A 207 -16.65 12.90 -12.05
N GLY A 208 -15.57 12.86 -12.85
CA GLY A 208 -14.21 12.63 -12.35
C GLY A 208 -13.34 13.83 -12.69
N LEU A 209 -12.67 14.37 -11.69
CA LEU A 209 -11.68 15.44 -11.86
C LEU A 209 -10.31 14.98 -11.46
N SER A 210 -9.27 15.45 -12.15
CA SER A 210 -7.87 15.15 -11.81
C SER A 210 -7.48 15.76 -10.46
N GLY A 211 -6.41 15.28 -9.87
CA GLY A 211 -5.89 15.85 -8.61
C GLY A 211 -5.49 17.32 -8.76
N GLU A 212 -5.08 17.75 -9.96
CA GLU A 212 -4.77 19.15 -10.27
C GLU A 212 -6.04 19.99 -10.29
N ASP A 213 -7.06 19.57 -11.04
CA ASP A 213 -8.34 20.28 -11.11
C ASP A 213 -9.04 20.37 -9.76
N ILE A 214 -8.96 19.33 -8.96
CA ILE A 214 -9.55 19.28 -7.60
C ILE A 214 -9.03 20.42 -6.71
N SER A 215 -7.78 20.85 -6.89
CA SER A 215 -7.22 21.95 -6.10
C SER A 215 -7.94 23.29 -6.32
N ASP A 216 -8.59 23.45 -7.45
CA ASP A 216 -9.30 24.68 -7.84
C ASP A 216 -10.82 24.57 -7.66
N VAL A 217 -11.31 23.39 -7.26
CA VAL A 217 -12.74 23.15 -7.01
C VAL A 217 -13.18 23.78 -5.69
N ARG A 218 -14.33 24.43 -5.71
CA ARG A 218 -15.06 24.83 -4.50
C ARG A 218 -16.47 24.29 -4.56
N PHE A 219 -16.86 23.55 -3.54
CA PHE A 219 -18.24 23.08 -3.40
C PHE A 219 -19.16 24.24 -3.02
N VAL A 220 -20.29 24.35 -3.71
CA VAL A 220 -21.31 25.39 -3.53
C VAL A 220 -22.69 24.74 -3.56
N GLU A 221 -23.73 25.52 -3.24
CA GLU A 221 -25.12 25.01 -3.21
C GLU A 221 -25.31 23.76 -2.31
N LEU A 222 -24.64 23.76 -1.17
CA LEU A 222 -24.60 22.61 -0.24
C LEU A 222 -25.82 22.50 0.69
N SER A 223 -26.76 23.44 0.65
CA SER A 223 -27.88 23.53 1.59
C SER A 223 -28.81 22.32 1.62
N LYS A 224 -28.82 21.54 0.56
CA LYS A 224 -29.59 20.30 0.44
C LYS A 224 -28.85 19.06 0.94
N ILE A 225 -27.53 19.15 1.14
CA ILE A 225 -26.72 18.01 1.55
C ILE A 225 -26.93 17.75 3.04
N LYS A 226 -27.40 16.58 3.39
CA LYS A 226 -27.57 16.08 4.76
C LYS A 226 -26.57 15.00 5.12
N LYS A 227 -25.93 14.39 4.10
CA LYS A 227 -25.02 13.26 4.24
C LYS A 227 -23.87 13.38 3.25
N VAL A 228 -22.67 13.04 3.70
CA VAL A 228 -21.52 12.75 2.84
C VAL A 228 -21.22 11.26 2.95
N LEU A 229 -21.17 10.57 1.80
CA LEU A 229 -20.94 9.14 1.72
C LEU A 229 -19.70 8.85 0.89
N THR A 230 -18.70 8.21 1.47
CA THR A 230 -17.58 7.65 0.71
C THR A 230 -17.86 6.20 0.38
N ILE A 231 -17.58 5.78 -0.86
CA ILE A 231 -17.78 4.42 -1.36
C ILE A 231 -16.43 3.88 -1.84
N GLU A 232 -16.07 2.69 -1.36
CA GLU A 232 -14.79 2.07 -1.66
C GLU A 232 -14.76 1.50 -3.09
N ASN A 233 -15.80 0.78 -3.50
CA ASN A 233 -15.85 0.09 -4.78
C ASN A 233 -16.44 0.98 -5.89
N LEU A 234 -15.76 1.03 -7.04
CA LEU A 234 -16.16 1.88 -8.17
C LEU A 234 -17.50 1.47 -8.79
N THR A 235 -17.75 0.16 -8.89
CA THR A 235 -19.02 -0.36 -9.44
C THR A 235 -20.18 0.03 -8.52
N THR A 236 -19.97 -0.10 -7.22
CA THR A 236 -20.95 0.32 -6.22
C THR A 236 -21.16 1.83 -6.25
N PHE A 237 -20.09 2.62 -6.37
CA PHE A 237 -20.20 4.07 -6.53
C PHE A 237 -21.11 4.44 -7.72
N PHE A 238 -20.91 3.87 -8.91
CA PHE A 238 -21.76 4.19 -10.06
C PHE A 238 -23.20 3.75 -9.88
N ARG A 239 -23.43 2.62 -9.23
CA ARG A 239 -24.77 2.05 -9.01
C ARG A 239 -25.54 2.78 -7.91
N TRP A 240 -24.87 3.21 -6.85
CA TRP A 240 -25.51 3.78 -5.66
C TRP A 240 -26.16 5.12 -5.98
N LYS A 241 -27.39 5.33 -5.50
CA LYS A 241 -28.14 6.57 -5.67
C LYS A 241 -28.76 6.95 -4.33
N GLU A 242 -28.53 8.15 -3.88
CA GLU A 242 -29.09 8.63 -2.63
C GLU A 242 -29.44 10.11 -2.73
N GLN A 243 -30.60 10.49 -2.21
CA GLN A 243 -31.05 11.88 -2.21
C GLN A 243 -30.35 12.66 -1.08
N ASP A 244 -30.22 13.96 -1.24
CA ASP A 244 -29.62 14.87 -0.27
C ASP A 244 -28.21 14.42 0.19
N CYS A 245 -27.48 13.71 -0.67
CA CYS A 245 -26.20 13.12 -0.40
C CYS A 245 -25.12 13.61 -1.39
N LEU A 246 -23.93 13.87 -0.86
CA LEU A 246 -22.71 14.01 -1.67
C LEU A 246 -21.94 12.69 -1.57
N ILE A 247 -21.81 11.98 -2.69
CA ILE A 247 -21.17 10.68 -2.78
C ILE A 247 -19.80 10.82 -3.43
N ILE A 248 -18.77 10.25 -2.80
CA ILE A 248 -17.37 10.32 -3.23
C ILE A 248 -16.81 8.90 -3.36
N TYR A 249 -16.22 8.59 -4.50
CA TYR A 249 -15.48 7.35 -4.66
C TYR A 249 -14.13 7.43 -3.95
N LEU A 250 -13.92 6.53 -3.02
CA LEU A 250 -12.68 6.49 -2.22
C LEU A 250 -11.60 5.61 -2.87
N GLY A 251 -11.95 4.42 -3.35
CA GLY A 251 -11.04 3.49 -4.02
C GLY A 251 -10.01 2.89 -3.09
N GLY A 252 -10.43 2.23 -2.03
CA GLY A 252 -9.51 1.63 -1.06
C GLY A 252 -8.85 2.66 -0.13
N TYR A 253 -7.56 2.48 0.17
CA TYR A 253 -6.81 3.46 0.94
C TYR A 253 -6.67 4.78 0.17
N HIS A 254 -7.07 5.86 0.81
CA HIS A 254 -7.19 7.18 0.23
C HIS A 254 -5.87 7.94 0.27
N ASN A 255 -5.53 8.58 -0.85
CA ASN A 255 -4.32 9.40 -0.97
C ASN A 255 -4.53 10.84 -0.45
N SER A 256 -3.45 11.63 -0.47
CA SER A 256 -3.44 13.02 0.01
C SER A 256 -4.48 13.91 -0.69
N VAL A 257 -4.72 13.74 -2.00
CA VAL A 257 -5.69 14.53 -2.76
C VAL A 257 -7.11 14.28 -2.26
N ARG A 258 -7.50 13.01 -2.08
CA ARG A 258 -8.82 12.65 -1.55
C ARG A 258 -9.00 13.13 -0.11
N ARG A 259 -7.97 12.97 0.73
CA ARG A 259 -8.00 13.47 2.11
C ARG A 259 -8.19 14.99 2.18
N ARG A 260 -7.48 15.74 1.35
CA ARG A 260 -7.64 17.21 1.27
C ARG A 260 -9.06 17.57 0.87
N LEU A 261 -9.58 16.97 -0.20
CA LEU A 261 -10.96 17.20 -0.65
C LEU A 261 -11.99 16.92 0.46
N LEU A 262 -11.85 15.81 1.17
CA LEU A 262 -12.75 15.45 2.28
C LEU A 262 -12.66 16.44 3.43
N LYS A 263 -11.47 16.94 3.79
CA LYS A 263 -11.29 17.97 4.81
C LYS A 263 -11.94 19.31 4.38
N GLU A 264 -11.80 19.70 3.12
CA GLU A 264 -12.46 20.91 2.57
C GLU A 264 -14.00 20.79 2.60
N ILE A 265 -14.54 19.62 2.22
CA ILE A 265 -15.97 19.33 2.31
C ILE A 265 -16.43 19.38 3.78
N ALA A 266 -15.67 18.81 4.72
CA ALA A 266 -16.01 18.82 6.13
C ALA A 266 -16.00 20.23 6.74
N GLN A 267 -15.12 21.10 6.27
CA GLN A 267 -15.14 22.52 6.67
C GLN A 267 -16.38 23.26 6.13
N ALA A 268 -16.82 22.91 4.91
CA ALA A 268 -18.00 23.51 4.31
C ALA A 268 -19.33 22.93 4.84
N LEU A 269 -19.30 21.70 5.36
CA LEU A 269 -20.46 20.94 5.86
C LEU A 269 -20.19 20.36 7.25
N PRO A 270 -19.97 21.19 8.30
CA PRO A 270 -19.57 20.69 9.63
C PRO A 270 -20.69 19.92 10.36
N ASP A 271 -21.94 20.18 10.04
CA ASP A 271 -23.11 19.66 10.77
C ASP A 271 -23.81 18.48 10.07
N VAL A 272 -23.22 17.94 8.99
CA VAL A 272 -23.79 16.80 8.27
C VAL A 272 -23.21 15.47 8.75
N GLN A 273 -23.89 14.38 8.43
CA GLN A 273 -23.40 13.05 8.75
C GLN A 273 -22.37 12.57 7.72
N TYR A 274 -21.28 11.96 8.19
CA TYR A 274 -20.23 11.38 7.36
C TYR A 274 -20.28 9.86 7.47
N TRP A 275 -20.39 9.19 6.32
CA TRP A 275 -20.53 7.76 6.22
C TRP A 275 -19.50 7.17 5.27
N HIS A 276 -19.06 5.97 5.58
CA HIS A 276 -18.19 5.17 4.72
C HIS A 276 -18.82 3.83 4.44
N PHE A 277 -18.88 3.46 3.16
CA PHE A 277 -19.32 2.18 2.68
C PHE A 277 -18.15 1.45 2.05
N GLY A 278 -17.70 0.37 2.66
CA GLY A 278 -16.63 -0.51 2.24
C GLY A 278 -17.09 -1.97 2.29
N ASP A 279 -16.14 -2.89 2.04
CA ASP A 279 -16.36 -4.30 2.26
C ASP A 279 -16.60 -4.60 3.74
N ILE A 280 -17.42 -5.58 4.06
CA ILE A 280 -17.55 -6.08 5.43
C ILE A 280 -16.47 -7.14 5.63
N ASP A 281 -15.23 -6.67 5.76
CA ASP A 281 -14.06 -7.48 6.00
C ASP A 281 -12.98 -6.71 6.79
N ALA A 282 -11.86 -7.37 7.10
CA ALA A 282 -10.76 -6.74 7.83
C ALA A 282 -10.14 -5.53 7.08
N GLY A 283 -10.21 -5.53 5.74
CA GLY A 283 -9.73 -4.44 4.89
C GLY A 283 -10.63 -3.21 4.99
N GLY A 284 -11.93 -3.36 4.73
CA GLY A 284 -12.88 -2.26 4.75
C GLY A 284 -12.96 -1.56 6.13
N PHE A 285 -12.95 -2.32 7.24
CA PHE A 285 -12.87 -1.71 8.57
C PHE A 285 -11.54 -0.99 8.83
N ALA A 286 -10.42 -1.53 8.32
CA ALA A 286 -9.13 -0.87 8.44
C ALA A 286 -9.08 0.43 7.62
N ILE A 287 -9.65 0.45 6.42
CA ILE A 287 -9.79 1.64 5.57
C ILE A 287 -10.64 2.71 6.28
N LEU A 288 -11.78 2.33 6.85
CA LEU A 288 -12.62 3.26 7.61
C LEU A 288 -11.87 3.88 8.79
N ARG A 289 -11.12 3.07 9.55
CA ARG A 289 -10.30 3.55 10.67
C ARG A 289 -9.20 4.50 10.21
N ASP A 290 -8.51 4.15 9.12
CA ASP A 290 -7.47 4.99 8.52
C ASP A 290 -8.04 6.32 8.03
N LEU A 291 -9.24 6.29 7.42
CA LEU A 291 -9.98 7.47 6.98
C LEU A 291 -10.29 8.40 8.16
N GLN A 292 -10.83 7.86 9.27
CA GLN A 292 -11.09 8.62 10.49
C GLN A 292 -9.81 9.26 11.05
N ASN A 293 -8.75 8.47 11.17
CA ASN A 293 -7.49 8.92 11.78
C ASN A 293 -6.79 10.00 10.94
N LYS A 294 -6.70 9.83 9.63
CA LYS A 294 -5.98 10.75 8.74
C LYS A 294 -6.76 12.01 8.40
N THR A 295 -8.08 11.96 8.44
CA THR A 295 -8.92 13.14 8.13
C THR A 295 -9.36 13.88 9.37
N GLY A 296 -9.50 13.21 10.52
CA GLY A 296 -10.14 13.74 11.72
C GLY A 296 -11.67 13.85 11.61
N ILE A 297 -12.27 13.36 10.51
CA ILE A 297 -13.70 13.40 10.26
C ILE A 297 -14.36 12.16 10.90
N PRO A 298 -15.47 12.30 11.65
CA PRO A 298 -16.11 11.19 12.35
C PRO A 298 -16.96 10.32 11.40
N PHE A 299 -16.33 9.70 10.42
CA PHE A 299 -16.99 8.77 9.52
C PHE A 299 -17.61 7.60 10.29
N GLN A 300 -18.82 7.21 9.93
CA GLN A 300 -19.51 6.05 10.47
C GLN A 300 -19.57 4.94 9.41
N ALA A 301 -19.67 3.69 9.85
CA ALA A 301 -19.85 2.55 8.99
C ALA A 301 -21.26 2.57 8.36
N TYR A 302 -21.35 2.47 7.03
CA TYR A 302 -22.60 2.46 6.28
C TYR A 302 -22.79 1.09 5.64
N HIS A 303 -23.85 0.38 5.97
CA HIS A 303 -24.06 -1.01 5.56
C HIS A 303 -22.88 -1.96 5.89
N MET A 304 -22.14 -1.64 6.95
CA MET A 304 -21.05 -2.48 7.46
C MET A 304 -21.35 -2.89 8.92
N ASP A 305 -22.60 -3.21 9.20
CA ASP A 305 -23.14 -3.55 10.52
C ASP A 305 -23.60 -5.00 10.60
N LEU A 306 -24.03 -5.42 11.80
CA LEU A 306 -24.48 -6.77 12.08
C LEU A 306 -25.72 -7.15 11.24
N ASP A 307 -26.69 -6.25 11.11
CA ASP A 307 -27.91 -6.53 10.37
C ASP A 307 -27.62 -6.78 8.89
N THR A 308 -26.73 -5.96 8.33
CA THR A 308 -26.30 -6.12 6.93
C THR A 308 -25.58 -7.45 6.70
N ILE A 309 -24.63 -7.83 7.57
CA ILE A 309 -23.91 -9.10 7.39
C ILE A 309 -24.84 -10.30 7.50
N ILE A 310 -25.79 -10.31 8.42
CA ILE A 310 -26.80 -11.36 8.56
C ILE A 310 -27.67 -11.44 7.31
N GLN A 311 -28.15 -10.30 6.81
CA GLN A 311 -28.99 -10.24 5.61
C GLN A 311 -28.30 -10.81 4.37
N TYR A 312 -26.99 -10.56 4.23
CA TYR A 312 -26.22 -10.92 3.04
C TYR A 312 -25.30 -12.14 3.25
N GLU A 313 -25.35 -12.84 4.39
CA GLU A 313 -24.50 -13.99 4.73
C GLU A 313 -24.43 -15.05 3.64
N LYS A 314 -25.55 -15.33 2.97
CA LYS A 314 -25.62 -16.31 1.86
C LYS A 314 -24.70 -15.98 0.67
N TYR A 315 -24.24 -14.75 0.55
CA TYR A 315 -23.29 -14.30 -0.48
C TYR A 315 -21.86 -14.19 0.07
N GLY A 316 -21.70 -14.54 1.34
CA GLY A 316 -20.42 -14.39 2.05
C GLY A 316 -19.33 -15.32 1.55
N LYS A 317 -18.09 -14.86 1.70
CA LYS A 317 -16.88 -15.64 1.50
C LYS A 317 -16.28 -16.02 2.85
N LYS A 318 -15.53 -17.12 2.88
CA LYS A 318 -14.82 -17.54 4.11
C LYS A 318 -13.66 -16.62 4.44
N LEU A 319 -13.40 -16.46 5.73
CA LEU A 319 -12.24 -15.75 6.24
C LEU A 319 -10.95 -16.53 5.98
N SER A 320 -9.91 -15.85 5.57
CA SER A 320 -8.55 -16.39 5.59
C SER A 320 -7.97 -16.36 7.01
N GLY A 321 -6.91 -17.11 7.26
CA GLY A 321 -6.20 -17.05 8.54
C GLY A 321 -5.64 -15.65 8.85
N ASN A 322 -5.34 -14.85 7.82
CA ASN A 322 -4.91 -13.47 7.96
C ASN A 322 -6.08 -12.55 8.32
N ASP A 323 -7.25 -12.72 7.66
CA ASP A 323 -8.47 -11.98 8.00
C ASP A 323 -8.83 -12.14 9.48
N ARG A 324 -8.78 -13.37 10.01
CA ARG A 324 -9.08 -13.66 11.41
C ARG A 324 -8.20 -12.86 12.37
N LYS A 325 -6.87 -12.93 12.19
CA LYS A 325 -5.92 -12.17 13.04
C LYS A 325 -6.15 -10.67 13.01
N ARG A 326 -6.47 -10.13 11.82
CA ARG A 326 -6.75 -8.70 11.63
C ARG A 326 -8.05 -8.29 12.31
N LEU A 327 -9.10 -9.10 12.17
CA LEU A 327 -10.39 -8.85 12.81
C LEU A 327 -10.30 -8.92 14.33
N GLU A 328 -9.55 -9.88 14.89
CA GLU A 328 -9.30 -9.97 16.34
C GLU A 328 -8.61 -8.71 16.88
N ALA A 329 -7.58 -8.21 16.17
CA ALA A 329 -6.92 -6.96 16.53
C ALA A 329 -7.87 -5.75 16.44
N LEU A 330 -8.65 -5.64 15.36
CA LEU A 330 -9.65 -4.57 15.18
C LEU A 330 -10.73 -4.59 16.26
N ALA A 331 -11.23 -5.75 16.66
CA ALA A 331 -12.25 -5.86 17.71
C ALA A 331 -11.74 -5.38 19.08
N ALA A 332 -10.43 -5.55 19.35
CA ALA A 332 -9.81 -5.05 20.57
C ALA A 332 -9.69 -3.52 20.59
N GLU A 333 -9.35 -2.92 19.45
CA GLU A 333 -9.08 -1.48 19.31
C GLU A 333 -10.32 -0.65 18.99
N SER A 334 -11.39 -1.27 18.42
CA SER A 334 -12.58 -0.58 17.91
C SER A 334 -13.87 -1.18 18.48
N PRO A 335 -14.26 -0.82 19.71
CA PRO A 335 -15.43 -1.39 20.38
C PRO A 335 -16.74 -1.24 19.60
N GLN A 336 -16.87 -0.18 18.78
CA GLN A 336 -18.06 0.11 17.98
C GLN A 336 -18.37 -0.93 16.90
N TRP A 337 -17.37 -1.70 16.46
CA TRP A 337 -17.53 -2.75 15.44
C TRP A 337 -17.46 -4.17 16.02
N ARG A 338 -17.30 -4.29 17.35
CA ARG A 338 -17.04 -5.58 18.01
C ARG A 338 -18.11 -6.60 17.72
N GLU A 339 -19.37 -6.22 17.74
CA GLU A 339 -20.49 -7.14 17.54
C GLU A 339 -20.49 -7.71 16.12
N THR A 340 -20.33 -6.86 15.11
CA THR A 340 -20.21 -7.28 13.71
C THR A 340 -18.99 -8.16 13.50
N ILE A 341 -17.83 -7.76 14.04
CA ILE A 341 -16.59 -8.54 13.91
C ILE A 341 -16.69 -9.90 14.62
N GLN A 342 -17.31 -9.96 15.77
CA GLN A 342 -17.52 -11.21 16.49
C GLN A 342 -18.38 -12.16 15.66
N TYR A 343 -19.47 -11.67 15.08
CA TYR A 343 -20.31 -12.47 14.15
C TYR A 343 -19.50 -13.01 12.96
N MET A 344 -18.68 -12.16 12.34
CA MET A 344 -17.79 -12.59 11.23
C MET A 344 -16.86 -13.73 11.63
N LEU A 345 -16.26 -13.65 12.83
CA LEU A 345 -15.34 -14.67 13.35
C LEU A 345 -16.05 -15.98 13.70
N GLU A 346 -17.24 -15.92 14.28
CA GLU A 346 -18.05 -17.08 14.68
C GLU A 346 -18.62 -17.82 13.47
N HIS A 347 -19.11 -17.08 12.46
CA HIS A 347 -19.74 -17.64 11.27
C HIS A 347 -18.77 -17.88 10.10
N ASP A 348 -17.49 -17.53 10.25
CA ASP A 348 -16.46 -17.66 9.20
C ASP A 348 -16.85 -16.93 7.92
N VAL A 349 -17.34 -15.68 8.02
CA VAL A 349 -17.95 -14.96 6.90
C VAL A 349 -17.41 -13.54 6.75
N LYS A 350 -17.24 -13.11 5.50
CA LYS A 350 -17.03 -11.72 5.08
C LYS A 350 -17.86 -11.44 3.82
N ILE A 351 -18.26 -10.18 3.62
CA ILE A 351 -19.14 -9.77 2.50
C ILE A 351 -18.43 -8.70 1.67
N GLU A 352 -18.40 -8.92 0.35
CA GLU A 352 -17.96 -7.89 -0.59
C GLU A 352 -19.07 -6.86 -0.83
N GLN A 353 -18.69 -5.61 -0.91
CA GLN A 353 -19.61 -4.47 -1.05
C GLN A 353 -20.55 -4.63 -2.25
N GLU A 354 -20.10 -5.25 -3.35
CA GLU A 354 -20.90 -5.48 -4.55
C GLU A 354 -22.10 -6.41 -4.33
N CYS A 355 -22.08 -7.23 -3.30
CA CYS A 355 -23.19 -8.09 -2.93
C CYS A 355 -24.36 -7.30 -2.34
N ILE A 356 -24.09 -6.15 -1.73
CA ILE A 356 -25.07 -5.31 -1.07
C ILE A 356 -25.78 -4.46 -2.12
N ARG A 357 -27.10 -4.54 -2.14
CA ARG A 357 -27.93 -3.83 -3.12
C ARG A 357 -28.86 -2.88 -2.40
N GLN A 358 -29.04 -1.72 -2.99
CA GLN A 358 -30.08 -0.77 -2.57
C GLN A 358 -31.47 -1.40 -2.68
N THR A 359 -32.24 -1.36 -1.64
CA THR A 359 -33.63 -1.78 -1.66
C THR A 359 -34.50 -0.69 -2.30
N ALA A 360 -35.64 -1.05 -2.88
CA ALA A 360 -36.51 -0.08 -3.54
C ALA A 360 -37.13 0.95 -2.56
N GLU A 361 -36.91 0.80 -1.27
CA GLU A 361 -37.39 1.66 -0.19
C GLU A 361 -36.34 2.67 0.31
N GLU A 362 -35.09 2.54 -0.08
CA GLU A 362 -33.99 3.49 0.15
C GLU A 362 -33.81 4.43 -1.05
#